data_9bbcc5fd086900561126255f1050db63
#
_entry.id   9bbcc5fd086900561126255f1050db63
#
_cell.length_a   1.000
_cell.length_b   1.000
_cell.length_c   1.000
_cell.angle_alpha   90.00
_cell.angle_beta   90.00
_cell.angle_gamma   90.00
#
_symmetry.space_group_name_H-M   'P 1'
#
loop_
_entity.id
_entity.type
_entity.pdbx_description
1 polymer ?
#
loop_
_entity_poly.entity_id
_entity_poly.type
_entity_poly.pdbx_seq_one_letter_code
_entity_poly.pdbx_strand_id
1 'polypeptide(L)'
;MARAFLDDNFLLRSKTAERLFHEVAAIQPIIDYHTHLPPEEVAENKRWGNISSLWLGEDHYKWRAMRANGIPESHITGDASPREKFEAWAQMEDFPLDSL
;
A
#
# COMPACT_ATOMS: atom_id res chain seq x y z
N MET A 1 21.35 13.09 26.37
CA MET A 1 21.14 13.51 24.97
C MET A 1 19.81 12.99 24.47
N ALA A 2 19.09 13.82 23.75
CA ALA A 2 17.85 13.38 23.12
C ALA A 2 18.16 12.35 22.02
N ARG A 3 17.39 11.28 21.97
CA ARG A 3 17.46 10.27 20.92
C ARG A 3 16.88 10.83 19.61
N ALA A 4 17.47 10.48 18.48
CA ALA A 4 16.88 10.81 17.18
C ALA A 4 15.48 10.19 17.05
N PHE A 5 14.57 10.89 16.37
CA PHE A 5 13.21 10.37 16.14
C PHE A 5 13.24 9.06 15.33
N LEU A 6 14.06 9.01 14.30
CA LEU A 6 14.33 7.81 13.52
C LEU A 6 15.74 7.31 13.80
N ASP A 7 15.87 6.12 14.31
CA ASP A 7 17.12 5.40 14.52
C ASP A 7 16.88 3.89 14.38
N ASP A 8 17.93 3.08 14.54
CA ASP A 8 17.86 1.62 14.41
C ASP A 8 16.91 0.96 15.42
N ASN A 9 16.53 1.68 16.48
CA ASN A 9 15.60 1.21 17.49
C ASN A 9 14.24 1.94 17.44
N PHE A 10 13.89 2.53 16.29
CA PHE A 10 12.59 3.17 16.10
C PHE A 10 11.45 2.21 16.48
N LEU A 11 10.50 2.69 17.28
CA LEU A 11 9.37 1.93 17.85
C LEU A 11 9.75 0.83 18.85
N LEU A 12 11.02 0.51 19.05
CA LEU A 12 11.47 -0.48 20.02
C LEU A 12 11.57 0.18 21.41
N ARG A 13 10.63 -0.13 22.29
CA ARG A 13 10.43 0.59 23.57
C ARG A 13 11.02 -0.09 24.79
N SER A 14 11.69 -1.23 24.60
CA SER A 14 12.33 -1.96 25.69
C SER A 14 13.59 -2.69 25.22
N LYS A 15 14.47 -3.03 26.15
CA LYS A 15 15.66 -3.83 25.85
C LYS A 15 15.29 -5.20 25.29
N THR A 16 14.21 -5.78 25.76
CA THR A 16 13.69 -7.04 25.20
C THR A 16 13.24 -6.87 23.77
N ALA A 17 12.52 -5.79 23.43
CA ALA A 17 12.10 -5.53 22.07
C ALA A 17 13.30 -5.31 21.13
N GLU A 18 14.32 -4.56 21.58
CA GLU A 18 15.56 -4.36 20.81
C GLU A 18 16.24 -5.70 20.52
N ARG A 19 16.40 -6.56 21.52
CA ARG A 19 17.00 -7.88 21.34
C ARG A 19 16.20 -8.76 20.38
N LEU A 20 14.90 -8.88 20.59
CA LEU A 20 14.03 -9.72 19.74
C LEU A 20 14.06 -9.24 18.29
N PHE A 21 14.05 -7.94 18.08
CA PHE A 21 14.13 -7.41 16.73
C PHE A 21 15.51 -7.67 16.08
N HIS A 22 16.58 -7.19 16.71
CA HIS A 22 17.91 -7.23 16.08
C HIS A 22 18.51 -8.64 16.00
N GLU A 23 18.28 -9.46 17.02
CA GLU A 23 18.87 -10.81 17.07
C GLU A 23 18.03 -11.85 16.32
N VAL A 24 16.71 -11.65 16.17
CA VAL A 24 15.82 -12.66 15.61
C VAL A 24 15.04 -12.13 14.41
N ALA A 25 14.21 -11.08 14.59
CA ALA A 25 13.25 -10.68 13.58
C ALA A 25 13.91 -10.05 12.34
N ALA A 26 14.93 -9.20 12.52
CA ALA A 26 15.55 -8.46 11.43
C ALA A 26 16.20 -9.34 10.35
N ILE A 27 16.61 -10.54 10.71
CA ILE A 27 17.26 -11.49 9.80
C ILE A 27 16.28 -12.49 9.16
N GLN A 28 14.99 -12.44 9.54
CA GLN A 28 13.97 -13.33 9.00
C GLN A 28 13.43 -12.79 7.66
N PRO A 29 13.07 -13.67 6.74
CA PRO A 29 12.37 -13.26 5.53
C PRO A 29 11.00 -12.71 5.86
N ILE A 30 10.58 -11.69 5.12
CA ILE A 30 9.22 -11.15 5.21
C ILE A 30 8.31 -12.03 4.35
N ILE A 31 7.28 -12.60 4.96
CA ILE A 31 6.21 -13.32 4.26
C ILE A 31 4.93 -12.50 4.46
N ASP A 32 4.61 -11.67 3.48
CA ASP A 32 3.41 -10.86 3.51
C ASP A 32 2.35 -11.49 2.60
N TYR A 33 1.33 -12.06 3.24
CA TYR A 33 0.17 -12.64 2.55
C TYR A 33 -1.04 -11.70 2.53
N HIS A 34 -0.90 -10.50 3.06
CA HIS A 34 -1.99 -9.52 3.07
C HIS A 34 -2.31 -9.07 1.66
N THR A 35 -3.59 -9.10 1.32
CA THR A 35 -4.08 -8.63 0.01
C THR A 35 -5.52 -8.11 0.14
N HIS A 36 -5.88 -7.19 -0.74
CA HIS A 36 -7.26 -6.70 -0.91
C HIS A 36 -7.97 -7.36 -2.08
N LEU A 37 -7.34 -8.33 -2.73
CA LEU A 37 -8.00 -9.13 -3.75
C LEU A 37 -9.09 -9.99 -3.10
N PRO A 38 -10.30 -10.04 -3.66
CA PRO A 38 -11.33 -10.97 -3.18
C PRO A 38 -10.83 -12.42 -3.23
N PRO A 39 -10.94 -13.18 -2.13
CA PRO A 39 -10.45 -14.56 -2.11
C PRO A 39 -11.05 -15.46 -3.19
N GLU A 40 -12.30 -15.22 -3.56
CA GLU A 40 -13.00 -15.91 -4.64
C GLU A 40 -12.28 -15.77 -5.98
N GLU A 41 -11.86 -14.55 -6.31
CA GLU A 41 -11.14 -14.26 -7.55
C GLU A 41 -9.78 -14.98 -7.62
N VAL A 42 -9.12 -15.11 -6.48
CA VAL A 42 -7.88 -15.87 -6.37
C VAL A 42 -8.15 -17.37 -6.53
N ALA A 43 -9.17 -17.88 -5.84
CA ALA A 43 -9.54 -19.30 -5.89
C ALA A 43 -9.99 -19.73 -7.30
N GLU A 44 -10.71 -18.88 -8.00
CA GLU A 44 -11.20 -19.11 -9.36
C GLU A 44 -10.14 -18.84 -10.44
N ASN A 45 -8.95 -18.39 -10.05
CA ASN A 45 -7.90 -17.99 -10.97
C ASN A 45 -8.39 -16.98 -12.01
N LYS A 46 -9.10 -15.96 -11.55
CA LYS A 46 -9.67 -14.92 -12.40
C LYS A 46 -8.60 -14.26 -13.26
N ARG A 47 -8.95 -13.98 -14.50
CA ARG A 47 -8.10 -13.19 -15.39
C ARG A 47 -8.63 -11.76 -15.49
N TRP A 48 -7.80 -10.82 -15.07
CA TRP A 48 -8.10 -9.39 -15.21
C TRP A 48 -7.61 -8.91 -16.57
N GLY A 49 -8.47 -8.26 -17.32
CA GLY A 49 -8.12 -7.79 -18.68
C GLY A 49 -7.06 -6.66 -18.71
N ASN A 50 -6.87 -5.98 -17.57
CA ASN A 50 -5.90 -4.87 -17.44
C ASN A 50 -5.50 -4.69 -15.98
N ILE A 51 -4.39 -3.96 -15.79
CA ILE A 51 -3.83 -3.72 -14.46
C ILE A 51 -4.75 -2.87 -13.56
N SER A 52 -5.52 -1.96 -14.14
CA SER A 52 -6.44 -1.12 -13.37
C SER A 52 -7.53 -1.96 -12.72
N SER A 53 -8.11 -2.91 -13.45
CA SER A 53 -9.12 -3.82 -12.92
C SER A 53 -8.60 -4.69 -11.78
N LEU A 54 -7.35 -5.18 -11.91
CA LEU A 54 -6.69 -5.94 -10.86
C LEU A 54 -6.39 -5.06 -9.62
N TRP A 55 -5.83 -3.89 -9.85
CA TRP A 55 -5.24 -3.06 -8.80
C TRP A 55 -6.27 -2.18 -8.09
N LEU A 56 -7.22 -1.63 -8.83
CA LEU A 56 -8.19 -0.64 -8.36
C LEU A 56 -9.63 -1.15 -8.32
N GLY A 57 -9.91 -2.31 -8.90
CA GLY A 57 -11.28 -2.78 -9.11
C GLY A 57 -12.10 -2.96 -7.83
N GLU A 58 -11.49 -3.50 -6.77
CA GLU A 58 -12.16 -3.82 -5.51
C GLU A 58 -11.45 -3.23 -4.28
N ASP A 59 -10.36 -2.50 -4.46
CA ASP A 59 -9.57 -1.98 -3.34
C ASP A 59 -10.09 -0.62 -2.87
N HIS A 60 -11.04 -0.66 -1.94
CA HIS A 60 -11.64 0.55 -1.37
C HIS A 60 -10.65 1.38 -0.52
N TYR A 61 -9.55 0.82 -0.08
CA TYR A 61 -8.47 1.60 0.56
C TYR A 61 -7.76 2.50 -0.43
N LYS A 62 -7.46 1.99 -1.63
CA LYS A 62 -6.90 2.80 -2.71
C LYS A 62 -7.88 3.89 -3.16
N TRP A 63 -9.17 3.58 -3.29
CA TRP A 63 -10.20 4.59 -3.58
C TRP A 63 -10.19 5.71 -2.58
N ARG A 64 -10.10 5.37 -1.29
CA ARG A 64 -10.05 6.35 -0.20
C ARG A 64 -8.82 7.24 -0.30
N ALA A 65 -7.66 6.67 -0.59
CA ALA A 65 -6.42 7.42 -0.81
C ALA A 65 -6.54 8.37 -2.01
N MET A 66 -7.13 7.91 -3.10
CA MET A 66 -7.37 8.73 -4.29
C MET A 66 -8.29 9.91 -3.99
N ARG A 67 -9.38 9.70 -3.25
CA ARG A 67 -10.28 10.78 -2.81
C ARG A 67 -9.56 11.79 -1.92
N ALA A 68 -8.74 11.32 -0.98
CA ALA A 68 -7.94 12.19 -0.11
C ALA A 68 -6.94 13.05 -0.88
N ASN A 69 -6.50 12.61 -2.05
CA ASN A 69 -5.64 13.36 -2.96
C ASN A 69 -6.41 14.23 -3.97
N GLY A 70 -7.72 14.36 -3.83
CA GLY A 70 -8.54 15.24 -4.67
C GLY A 70 -8.83 14.69 -6.06
N ILE A 71 -8.63 13.40 -6.30
CA ILE A 71 -8.97 12.77 -7.58
C ILE A 71 -10.49 12.68 -7.70
N PRO A 72 -11.08 13.12 -8.83
CA PRO A 72 -12.54 13.08 -9.01
C PRO A 72 -13.05 11.65 -9.07
N GLU A 73 -14.25 11.41 -8.55
CA GLU A 73 -14.85 10.08 -8.46
C GLU A 73 -14.99 9.38 -9.81
N SER A 74 -15.12 10.13 -10.91
CA SER A 74 -15.11 9.58 -12.26
C SER A 74 -13.86 8.75 -12.57
N HIS A 75 -12.71 9.12 -11.98
CA HIS A 75 -11.42 8.44 -12.14
C HIS A 75 -11.14 7.42 -11.02
N ILE A 76 -12.08 7.20 -10.14
CA ILE A 76 -11.96 6.22 -9.04
C ILE A 76 -12.92 5.06 -9.30
N THR A 77 -14.21 5.27 -9.08
CA THR A 77 -15.24 4.26 -9.26
C THR A 77 -16.20 4.57 -10.43
N GLY A 78 -16.06 5.74 -11.07
CA GLY A 78 -16.95 6.22 -12.11
C GLY A 78 -16.55 5.76 -13.52
N ASP A 79 -16.89 6.58 -14.52
CA ASP A 79 -16.92 6.18 -15.94
C ASP A 79 -15.60 6.38 -16.71
N ALA A 80 -14.55 6.90 -16.07
CA ALA A 80 -13.26 7.03 -16.73
C ALA A 80 -12.74 5.65 -17.17
N SER A 81 -11.94 5.62 -18.22
CA SER A 81 -11.36 4.38 -18.73
C SER A 81 -10.43 3.74 -17.70
N PRO A 82 -10.18 2.43 -17.78
CA PRO A 82 -9.21 1.77 -16.91
C PRO A 82 -7.83 2.43 -16.93
N ARG A 83 -7.38 2.90 -18.09
CA ARG A 83 -6.11 3.61 -18.24
C ARG A 83 -6.10 4.92 -17.48
N GLU A 84 -7.13 5.75 -17.66
CA GLU A 84 -7.25 7.04 -16.95
C GLU A 84 -7.27 6.87 -15.44
N LYS A 85 -7.98 5.86 -14.95
CA LYS A 85 -8.00 5.53 -13.52
C LYS A 85 -6.61 5.14 -13.01
N PHE A 86 -5.91 4.30 -13.73
CA PHE A 86 -4.57 3.87 -13.36
C PHE A 86 -3.54 5.00 -13.42
N GLU A 87 -3.62 5.86 -14.44
CA GLU A 87 -2.77 7.05 -14.54
C GLU A 87 -2.99 7.99 -13.35
N ALA A 88 -4.24 8.20 -12.93
CA ALA A 88 -4.54 8.99 -11.76
C ALA A 88 -3.92 8.40 -10.47
N TRP A 89 -4.00 7.09 -10.31
CA TRP A 89 -3.34 6.38 -9.21
C TRP A 89 -1.82 6.52 -9.26
N ALA A 90 -1.22 6.27 -10.42
CA ALA A 90 0.23 6.31 -10.61
C ALA A 90 0.81 7.70 -10.34
N GLN A 91 0.14 8.76 -10.78
CA GLN A 91 0.55 10.14 -10.49
C GLN A 91 0.54 10.48 -9.01
N MET A 92 -0.37 9.89 -8.25
CA MET A 92 -0.45 10.05 -6.80
C MET A 92 0.73 9.36 -6.10
N GLU A 93 1.11 8.16 -6.57
CA GLU A 93 2.23 7.39 -6.02
C GLU A 93 3.60 8.04 -6.29
N ASP A 94 3.71 8.83 -7.36
CA ASP A 94 4.93 9.56 -7.69
C ASP A 94 5.16 10.80 -6.80
N PHE A 95 4.33 11.01 -5.79
CA PHE A 95 4.49 12.11 -4.86
C PHE A 95 5.76 11.91 -4.02
N PRO A 96 6.76 12.80 -4.09
CA PRO A 96 7.98 12.61 -3.31
C PRO A 96 7.68 12.64 -1.81
N LEU A 97 8.19 11.65 -1.07
CA LEU A 97 8.00 11.53 0.39
C LEU A 97 8.54 12.76 1.16
N ASP A 98 9.45 13.48 0.58
CA ASP A 98 10.03 14.72 1.11
C ASP A 98 9.12 15.95 0.95
N SER A 99 7.99 15.81 0.29
CA SER A 99 6.97 16.89 0.21
C SER A 99 5.90 16.80 1.31
N LEU A 100 6.01 15.79 2.18
CA LEU A 100 5.19 15.64 3.38
C LEU A 100 5.88 16.28 4.58
#